data_18436254bed8360eb141409d9a34fc8d
#
_entry.id   18436254bed8360eb141409d9a34fc8d
#
_cell.length_a   1.000
_cell.length_b   1.000
_cell.length_c   1.000
_cell.angle_alpha   90.00
_cell.angle_beta   90.00
_cell.angle_gamma   90.00
#
_symmetry.space_group_name_H-M   'P 1'
#
loop_
_entity.id
_entity.type
_entity.pdbx_description
1 polymer ?
#
loop_
_entity_poly.entity_id
_entity_poly.type
_entity_poly.pdbx_seq_one_letter_code
_entity_poly.pdbx_strand_id
1 'polypeptide(L)'
;MKKKFIASMLTAAMTAALLTGCGGADSGATPVEGQTNAQEDSSAQDTDGKAGADEAKGEAVTIRLFSNLPDRKNGQGLVEQMIIDEYMAENPDITIEVEALDEEAYKTKFKAYAMDGMPDVVSIWGQPAFLDEVLDAGVLAELNVDDYTDYGFIAGSLEGFKKEDKLYGLPRNTDIMLFYYNQKMFADNGWEIPETYDELMDLCTQIRASGITPIAMDGGDGWPMACFLTDILVKVAGEDYADIVSKAVASGDFTAPEIKEATQILVDSAAADMFQVGYDSQDYGTTMNLFTNGQAAMYCMGSWDCSMALNEDIVPEIRDNIRAFTMPVVEGGRGGANVIAAWNGGGYAVSANSPVQAEAIKFLNYMYQPDKLSKYGWEKGVGLSAQDQTAYLTGNETELQKQVMNILKDAESISGTPINDCGPSAFKTSIESEIQGVSNGSTSVEDFLATIGAACK
;
A
#
# COMPACT_ATOMS: atom_id res chain seq x y z
N MET A 1 -25.28 59.56 4.63
CA MET A 1 -26.51 59.31 5.41
C MET A 1 -26.46 57.82 5.78
N LYS A 2 -25.94 57.49 6.92
CA LYS A 2 -26.56 57.11 8.21
C LYS A 2 -27.71 56.09 8.07
N LYS A 3 -27.49 54.86 8.53
CA LYS A 3 -28.14 54.08 9.60
C LYS A 3 -27.60 52.63 9.47
N LYS A 4 -26.79 52.06 10.34
CA LYS A 4 -26.86 51.69 11.77
C LYS A 4 -27.79 50.51 12.07
N PHE A 5 -27.13 49.42 12.57
CA PHE A 5 -27.43 48.48 13.65
C PHE A 5 -28.66 47.55 13.50
N ILE A 6 -28.42 46.23 13.73
CA ILE A 6 -28.64 45.59 15.04
C ILE A 6 -27.90 44.25 15.10
N ALA A 7 -27.08 44.09 16.15
CA ALA A 7 -26.53 42.86 16.66
C ALA A 7 -27.55 42.24 17.64
N SER A 8 -27.64 40.93 17.67
CA SER A 8 -28.22 40.21 18.81
C SER A 8 -27.40 38.97 19.13
N MET A 9 -26.71 39.07 20.24
CA MET A 9 -26.14 37.96 21.02
C MET A 9 -27.24 37.01 21.47
N LEU A 10 -26.96 35.69 21.43
CA LEU A 10 -27.54 34.77 22.39
C LEU A 10 -26.42 33.84 22.91
N THR A 11 -25.99 34.18 24.11
CA THR A 11 -25.23 33.35 25.03
C THR A 11 -26.21 32.45 25.78
N ALA A 12 -25.97 31.17 25.81
CA ALA A 12 -26.56 30.27 26.79
C ALA A 12 -25.52 29.29 27.32
N ALA A 13 -25.22 29.44 28.58
CA ALA A 13 -24.35 28.68 29.42
C ALA A 13 -24.85 27.24 29.60
N MET A 14 -23.95 26.25 29.65
CA MET A 14 -24.21 24.98 30.33
C MET A 14 -23.17 24.76 31.41
N THR A 15 -23.69 24.82 32.61
CA THR A 15 -23.05 24.57 33.90
C THR A 15 -22.72 23.08 34.07
N ALA A 16 -21.57 22.83 34.63
CA ALA A 16 -21.10 21.59 35.20
C ALA A 16 -21.93 21.15 36.42
N ALA A 17 -22.12 19.85 36.56
CA ALA A 17 -22.49 19.24 37.84
C ALA A 17 -21.54 18.06 38.11
N LEU A 18 -20.58 18.31 38.97
CA LEU A 18 -19.85 17.31 39.75
C LEU A 18 -20.59 17.10 41.06
N LEU A 19 -20.39 15.92 41.64
CA LEU A 19 -20.37 15.59 43.05
C LEU A 19 -21.36 14.53 43.56
N THR A 20 -20.77 13.36 43.85
CA THR A 20 -20.68 12.71 45.16
C THR A 20 -21.91 12.02 45.71
N GLY A 21 -21.70 10.79 46.12
CA GLY A 21 -22.58 10.05 47.04
C GLY A 21 -21.99 8.72 47.40
N CYS A 22 -21.24 8.68 48.48
CA CYS A 22 -20.85 7.49 49.23
C CYS A 22 -21.99 6.96 50.10
N GLY A 23 -21.96 5.63 50.38
CA GLY A 23 -22.67 5.01 51.52
C GLY A 23 -23.72 4.01 51.07
N GLY A 24 -23.72 2.74 51.36
CA GLY A 24 -23.33 1.98 52.49
C GLY A 24 -24.40 0.97 52.79
N ALA A 25 -24.00 -0.27 53.07
CA ALA A 25 -24.69 -1.32 53.85
C ALA A 25 -25.94 -1.98 53.24
N ASP A 26 -26.05 -3.25 53.19
CA ASP A 26 -25.79 -4.44 53.96
C ASP A 26 -27.00 -5.41 53.79
N SER A 27 -26.69 -6.69 54.03
CA SER A 27 -27.61 -7.83 54.23
C SER A 27 -28.04 -8.55 52.93
N GLY A 28 -27.83 -9.82 52.78
CA GLY A 28 -27.47 -10.88 53.70
C GLY A 28 -27.85 -12.22 53.09
N ALA A 29 -27.04 -13.19 53.46
CA ALA A 29 -27.35 -14.62 53.65
C ALA A 29 -27.53 -15.48 52.38
N THR A 30 -26.82 -16.47 52.23
CA THR A 30 -26.16 -17.64 52.74
C THR A 30 -26.40 -18.84 51.82
N PRO A 31 -25.48 -19.79 51.79
CA PRO A 31 -25.36 -20.80 50.73
C PRO A 31 -26.09 -22.11 51.09
N VAL A 32 -26.27 -22.94 50.07
CA VAL A 32 -26.61 -24.35 50.30
C VAL A 32 -25.56 -25.25 49.70
N GLU A 33 -24.81 -25.89 50.59
CA GLU A 33 -24.02 -27.10 50.34
C GLU A 33 -24.93 -28.30 50.09
N GLY A 34 -24.39 -29.28 49.40
CA GLY A 34 -24.95 -30.61 49.30
C GLY A 34 -24.03 -31.50 48.45
N GLN A 35 -23.08 -31.96 49.02
CA GLN A 35 -22.36 -33.21 49.27
C GLN A 35 -22.88 -34.47 48.57
N THR A 36 -21.90 -35.11 47.87
CA THR A 36 -21.42 -36.51 47.90
C THR A 36 -22.36 -37.65 47.49
N ASN A 37 -21.93 -38.51 46.57
CA ASN A 37 -21.29 -39.77 46.90
C ASN A 37 -20.76 -40.50 45.67
N ALA A 38 -19.56 -41.02 45.81
CA ALA A 38 -18.94 -42.05 44.99
C ALA A 38 -19.59 -43.43 45.28
N GLN A 39 -19.67 -44.24 44.25
CA GLN A 39 -19.51 -45.68 44.43
C GLN A 39 -19.06 -46.36 43.13
N GLU A 40 -17.93 -47.03 43.22
CA GLU A 40 -17.38 -47.97 42.27
C GLU A 40 -18.33 -49.14 42.06
N ASP A 41 -18.40 -49.62 40.82
CA ASP A 41 -18.39 -51.09 40.67
C ASP A 41 -17.82 -51.50 39.30
N SER A 42 -16.94 -52.49 39.38
CA SER A 42 -16.15 -53.11 38.35
C SER A 42 -16.95 -54.16 37.57
N SER A 43 -16.82 -54.22 36.26
CA SER A 43 -16.77 -55.50 35.56
C SER A 43 -16.05 -55.37 34.22
N ALA A 44 -14.99 -56.10 34.12
CA ALA A 44 -14.24 -56.34 32.89
C ALA A 44 -15.05 -57.23 31.95
N GLN A 45 -15.00 -56.90 30.66
CA GLN A 45 -15.11 -57.93 29.60
C GLN A 45 -14.31 -57.50 28.40
N ASP A 46 -13.30 -58.30 28.12
CA ASP A 46 -12.49 -58.35 26.90
C ASP A 46 -13.37 -58.54 25.64
N THR A 47 -13.09 -57.76 24.60
CA THR A 47 -13.23 -58.23 23.23
C THR A 47 -12.23 -57.49 22.31
N ASP A 48 -11.48 -58.27 21.63
CA ASP A 48 -10.49 -58.12 20.58
C ASP A 48 -10.64 -56.94 19.61
N GLY A 49 -9.52 -56.28 19.39
CA GLY A 49 -8.85 -56.06 18.09
C GLY A 49 -9.53 -55.23 17.02
N LYS A 50 -9.15 -53.96 16.94
CA LYS A 50 -8.74 -53.36 15.67
C LYS A 50 -7.85 -52.13 15.97
N ALA A 51 -6.57 -52.29 15.67
CA ALA A 51 -5.66 -51.18 15.60
C ALA A 51 -6.14 -50.24 14.48
N GLY A 52 -6.86 -49.19 14.86
CA GLY A 52 -6.96 -47.98 14.08
C GLY A 52 -5.68 -47.19 14.34
N ALA A 53 -4.95 -46.89 13.26
CA ALA A 53 -3.87 -45.94 13.35
C ALA A 53 -4.42 -44.64 13.90
N ASP A 54 -4.07 -44.30 15.12
CA ASP A 54 -4.17 -42.97 15.66
C ASP A 54 -3.14 -42.14 14.86
N GLU A 55 -3.59 -41.48 13.82
CA GLU A 55 -2.84 -40.36 13.26
C GLU A 55 -2.69 -39.37 14.41
N ALA A 56 -1.46 -39.22 14.88
CA ALA A 56 -1.13 -38.22 15.88
C ALA A 56 -1.61 -36.87 15.34
N LYS A 57 -2.72 -36.35 15.89
CA LYS A 57 -3.12 -34.97 15.66
C LYS A 57 -1.94 -34.10 16.10
N GLY A 58 -1.39 -33.33 15.17
CA GLY A 58 -0.38 -32.32 15.47
C GLY A 58 -0.90 -31.37 16.53
N GLU A 59 -0.03 -30.80 17.35
CA GLU A 59 -0.44 -29.70 18.23
C GLU A 59 -1.00 -28.56 17.37
N ALA A 60 -2.17 -28.03 17.76
CA ALA A 60 -2.78 -26.89 17.07
C ALA A 60 -1.84 -25.66 17.13
N VAL A 61 -1.55 -25.08 15.98
CA VAL A 61 -0.65 -23.95 15.84
C VAL A 61 -1.42 -22.72 15.39
N THR A 62 -1.19 -21.58 16.04
CA THR A 62 -1.72 -20.29 15.59
C THR A 62 -0.57 -19.45 15.03
N ILE A 63 -0.73 -18.98 13.78
CA ILE A 63 0.16 -18.03 13.11
C ILE A 63 -0.52 -16.67 13.11
N ARG A 64 0.12 -15.64 13.66
CA ARG A 64 -0.38 -14.26 13.64
C ARG A 64 0.18 -13.55 12.40
N LEU A 65 -0.71 -13.11 11.52
CA LEU A 65 -0.38 -12.30 10.36
C LEU A 65 -0.74 -10.84 10.62
N PHE A 66 0.23 -9.95 10.51
CA PHE A 66 0.00 -8.51 10.50
C PHE A 66 0.13 -7.98 9.07
N SER A 67 -0.96 -7.44 8.54
CA SER A 67 -1.13 -7.07 7.14
C SER A 67 -1.45 -5.58 6.97
N ASN A 68 -0.96 -4.97 5.89
CA ASN A 68 -1.34 -3.62 5.47
C ASN A 68 -2.54 -3.62 4.51
N LEU A 69 -3.31 -4.71 4.42
CA LEU A 69 -4.39 -4.90 3.47
C LEU A 69 -5.75 -5.05 4.19
N PRO A 70 -6.39 -3.95 4.64
CA PRO A 70 -7.62 -4.02 5.44
C PRO A 70 -8.86 -4.43 4.64
N ASP A 71 -8.94 -4.15 3.33
CA ASP A 71 -10.05 -4.60 2.49
C ASP A 71 -9.90 -6.08 2.15
N ARG A 72 -10.62 -6.93 2.90
CA ARG A 72 -10.62 -8.39 2.73
C ARG A 72 -11.61 -8.87 1.67
N LYS A 73 -12.32 -7.97 0.99
CA LYS A 73 -13.35 -8.30 -0.02
C LYS A 73 -12.90 -7.96 -1.43
N ASN A 74 -11.96 -7.05 -1.59
CA ASN A 74 -11.47 -6.58 -2.87
C ASN A 74 -9.94 -6.55 -2.90
N GLY A 75 -9.37 -6.43 -4.09
CA GLY A 75 -7.95 -6.16 -4.31
C GLY A 75 -7.01 -7.19 -3.69
N GLN A 76 -5.86 -6.70 -3.26
CA GLN A 76 -4.80 -7.54 -2.69
C GLN A 76 -5.22 -8.23 -1.39
N GLY A 77 -6.03 -7.57 -0.55
CA GLY A 77 -6.51 -8.17 0.69
C GLY A 77 -7.47 -9.34 0.47
N LEU A 78 -8.29 -9.30 -0.58
CA LEU A 78 -9.09 -10.47 -0.98
C LEU A 78 -8.20 -11.65 -1.39
N VAL A 79 -7.15 -11.40 -2.18
CA VAL A 79 -6.21 -12.43 -2.61
C VAL A 79 -5.51 -13.06 -1.41
N GLU A 80 -5.02 -12.23 -0.48
CA GLU A 80 -4.43 -12.71 0.77
C GLU A 80 -5.43 -13.57 1.56
N GLN A 81 -6.68 -13.14 1.70
CA GLN A 81 -7.71 -13.90 2.42
C GLN A 81 -8.03 -15.25 1.76
N MET A 82 -8.13 -15.27 0.42
CA MET A 82 -8.35 -16.54 -0.32
C MET A 82 -7.25 -17.55 -0.05
N ILE A 83 -5.98 -17.12 -0.04
CA ILE A 83 -4.83 -17.99 0.23
C ILE A 83 -4.85 -18.49 1.68
N ILE A 84 -5.18 -17.62 2.63
CA ILE A 84 -5.32 -17.99 4.04
C ILE A 84 -6.39 -19.05 4.24
N ASP A 85 -7.58 -18.84 3.66
CA ASP A 85 -8.71 -19.76 3.78
C ASP A 85 -8.38 -21.14 3.19
N GLU A 86 -7.70 -21.15 2.03
CA GLU A 86 -7.25 -22.38 1.37
C GLU A 86 -6.18 -23.11 2.21
N TYR A 87 -5.18 -22.38 2.71
CA TYR A 87 -4.14 -22.97 3.56
C TYR A 87 -4.70 -23.59 4.83
N MET A 88 -5.61 -22.91 5.52
CA MET A 88 -6.28 -23.46 6.73
C MET A 88 -7.15 -24.66 6.39
N ALA A 89 -7.81 -24.69 5.22
CA ALA A 89 -8.59 -25.83 4.79
C ALA A 89 -7.72 -27.08 4.51
N GLU A 90 -6.52 -26.89 3.99
CA GLU A 90 -5.55 -27.95 3.74
C GLU A 90 -4.78 -28.36 5.02
N ASN A 91 -4.69 -27.49 6.01
CA ASN A 91 -3.96 -27.69 7.27
C ASN A 91 -4.86 -27.45 8.48
N PRO A 92 -5.75 -28.39 8.84
CA PRO A 92 -6.80 -28.16 9.84
C PRO A 92 -6.28 -27.96 11.28
N ASP A 93 -5.02 -28.26 11.55
CA ASP A 93 -4.36 -27.99 12.83
C ASP A 93 -3.69 -26.60 12.86
N ILE A 94 -3.74 -25.84 11.74
CA ILE A 94 -3.22 -24.47 11.66
C ILE A 94 -4.37 -23.46 11.69
N THR A 95 -4.22 -22.42 12.51
CA THR A 95 -5.09 -21.23 12.51
C THR A 95 -4.26 -20.02 12.13
N ILE A 96 -4.73 -19.19 11.19
CA ILE A 96 -4.09 -17.91 10.87
C ILE A 96 -4.99 -16.80 11.39
N GLU A 97 -4.47 -16.02 12.36
CA GLU A 97 -5.13 -14.84 12.90
C GLU A 97 -4.59 -13.59 12.19
N VAL A 98 -5.48 -12.87 11.52
CA VAL A 98 -5.13 -11.67 10.74
C VAL A 98 -5.47 -10.42 11.52
N GLU A 99 -4.48 -9.56 11.68
CA GLU A 99 -4.67 -8.16 12.02
C GLU A 99 -4.32 -7.33 10.77
N ALA A 100 -5.27 -6.55 10.25
CA ALA A 100 -5.07 -5.73 9.07
C ALA A 100 -5.41 -4.27 9.35
N LEU A 101 -4.52 -3.36 8.96
CA LEU A 101 -4.67 -1.91 9.13
C LEU A 101 -4.34 -1.22 7.80
N ASP A 102 -4.85 0.00 7.61
CA ASP A 102 -4.36 0.87 6.54
C ASP A 102 -2.87 1.18 6.70
N GLU A 103 -2.24 1.63 5.62
CA GLU A 103 -0.78 1.69 5.53
C GLU A 103 -0.15 2.56 6.63
N GLU A 104 -0.71 3.71 6.96
CA GLU A 104 -0.11 4.62 7.94
C GLU A 104 -0.31 4.12 9.39
N ALA A 105 -1.49 3.58 9.69
CA ALA A 105 -1.72 2.92 10.98
C ALA A 105 -0.87 1.64 11.11
N TYR A 106 -0.70 0.90 10.01
CA TYR A 106 0.17 -0.27 9.94
C TYR A 106 1.62 0.10 10.27
N LYS A 107 2.22 1.07 9.58
CA LYS A 107 3.61 1.52 9.80
C LYS A 107 3.84 1.98 11.24
N THR A 108 2.88 2.73 11.80
CA THR A 108 2.93 3.18 13.20
C THR A 108 2.94 2.01 14.17
N LYS A 109 2.06 1.04 13.97
CA LYS A 109 1.95 -0.14 14.85
C LYS A 109 3.09 -1.12 14.66
N PHE A 110 3.62 -1.25 13.44
CA PHE A 110 4.81 -2.06 13.15
C PHE A 110 6.00 -1.65 14.00
N LYS A 111 6.27 -0.33 14.14
CA LYS A 111 7.35 0.18 14.99
C LYS A 111 7.15 -0.21 16.47
N ALA A 112 5.92 -0.21 16.96
CA ALA A 112 5.62 -0.67 18.32
C ALA A 112 5.87 -2.18 18.47
N TYR A 113 5.44 -2.98 17.51
CA TYR A 113 5.69 -4.42 17.49
C TYR A 113 7.17 -4.78 17.39
N ALA A 114 7.96 -4.03 16.62
CA ALA A 114 9.41 -4.24 16.54
C ALA A 114 10.12 -4.09 17.91
N MET A 115 9.52 -3.34 18.85
CA MET A 115 10.06 -3.15 20.21
C MET A 115 9.51 -4.14 21.23
N ASP A 116 8.26 -4.61 21.09
CA ASP A 116 7.54 -5.36 22.13
C ASP A 116 7.17 -6.81 21.72
N GLY A 117 7.45 -7.21 20.49
CA GLY A 117 7.21 -8.56 19.96
C GLY A 117 6.40 -8.60 18.69
N MET A 118 7.07 -8.99 17.62
CA MET A 118 6.50 -9.07 16.29
C MET A 118 5.43 -10.16 16.16
N PRO A 119 4.38 -9.96 15.35
CA PRO A 119 3.58 -11.04 14.76
C PRO A 119 4.46 -12.00 13.95
N ASP A 120 3.96 -13.21 13.68
CA ASP A 120 4.76 -14.27 13.09
C ASP A 120 5.06 -14.03 11.60
N VAL A 121 4.08 -13.51 10.87
CA VAL A 121 4.22 -13.06 9.47
C VAL A 121 3.81 -11.59 9.40
N VAL A 122 4.54 -10.78 8.64
CA VAL A 122 4.32 -9.34 8.54
C VAL A 122 4.43 -8.86 7.09
N SER A 123 3.63 -7.87 6.73
CA SER A 123 3.85 -7.11 5.49
C SER A 123 5.10 -6.24 5.61
N ILE A 124 5.88 -6.16 4.54
CA ILE A 124 7.08 -5.32 4.48
C ILE A 124 7.22 -4.67 3.11
N TRP A 125 8.08 -3.67 3.03
CA TRP A 125 8.51 -3.05 1.78
C TRP A 125 10.02 -3.23 1.62
N GLY A 126 10.46 -3.58 0.41
CA GLY A 126 11.87 -3.82 0.09
C GLY A 126 12.71 -2.57 -0.13
N GLN A 127 12.17 -1.38 0.14
CA GLN A 127 12.88 -0.11 -0.04
C GLN A 127 13.75 0.23 1.18
N PRO A 128 14.91 0.88 0.97
CA PRO A 128 15.86 1.21 2.04
C PRO A 128 15.23 1.96 3.21
N ALA A 129 14.35 2.91 2.94
CA ALA A 129 13.69 3.72 3.96
C ALA A 129 12.89 2.92 5.00
N PHE A 130 12.39 1.74 4.62
CA PHE A 130 11.66 0.84 5.52
C PHE A 130 12.53 -0.33 5.97
N LEU A 131 13.13 -1.03 5.00
CA LEU A 131 13.77 -2.32 5.27
C LEU A 131 15.05 -2.20 6.09
N ASP A 132 15.89 -1.19 5.86
CA ASP A 132 17.17 -1.05 6.56
C ASP A 132 16.97 -0.94 8.07
N GLU A 133 16.04 -0.10 8.52
CA GLU A 133 15.73 0.08 9.95
C GLU A 133 15.22 -1.22 10.60
N VAL A 134 14.39 -1.96 9.88
CA VAL A 134 13.82 -3.24 10.32
C VAL A 134 14.88 -4.33 10.41
N LEU A 135 15.81 -4.38 9.45
CA LEU A 135 16.93 -5.32 9.46
C LEU A 135 17.95 -4.99 10.53
N ASP A 136 18.23 -3.71 10.77
CA ASP A 136 19.13 -3.27 11.85
C ASP A 136 18.55 -3.62 13.23
N ALA A 137 17.23 -3.65 13.37
CA ALA A 137 16.55 -4.12 14.58
C ALA A 137 16.61 -5.65 14.76
N GLY A 138 17.01 -6.42 13.72
CA GLY A 138 17.14 -7.88 13.76
C GLY A 138 15.84 -8.64 13.99
N VAL A 139 14.71 -8.06 13.59
CA VAL A 139 13.36 -8.61 13.84
C VAL A 139 12.85 -9.56 12.76
N LEU A 140 13.53 -9.66 11.61
CA LEU A 140 13.15 -10.54 10.49
C LEU A 140 14.05 -11.78 10.42
N ALA A 141 13.46 -12.91 10.08
CA ALA A 141 14.16 -14.16 9.83
C ALA A 141 14.85 -14.13 8.45
N GLU A 142 16.06 -14.69 8.40
CA GLU A 142 16.74 -14.96 7.14
C GLU A 142 16.03 -16.13 6.41
N LEU A 143 15.75 -15.94 5.14
CA LEU A 143 15.17 -16.94 4.24
C LEU A 143 16.28 -17.55 3.37
N ASN A 144 16.20 -18.84 3.10
CA ASN A 144 17.13 -19.46 2.17
C ASN A 144 16.72 -19.18 0.74
N VAL A 145 17.52 -18.39 0.01
CA VAL A 145 17.22 -17.97 -1.38
C VAL A 145 17.07 -19.16 -2.34
N ASP A 146 17.76 -20.27 -2.09
CA ASP A 146 17.72 -21.47 -2.93
C ASP A 146 16.34 -22.14 -2.92
N ASP A 147 15.56 -21.95 -1.84
CA ASP A 147 14.22 -22.52 -1.71
C ASP A 147 13.23 -21.88 -2.70
N TYR A 148 13.56 -20.72 -3.29
CA TYR A 148 12.68 -19.94 -4.17
C TYR A 148 13.07 -19.98 -5.65
N THR A 149 14.05 -20.81 -6.04
CA THR A 149 14.55 -20.91 -7.42
C THR A 149 13.45 -21.25 -8.43
N ASP A 150 12.52 -22.13 -8.04
CA ASP A 150 11.43 -22.60 -8.89
C ASP A 150 10.09 -21.82 -8.70
N TYR A 151 10.11 -20.71 -7.96
CA TYR A 151 8.91 -19.92 -7.67
C TYR A 151 8.54 -18.90 -8.75
N GLY A 152 9.33 -18.82 -9.83
CA GLY A 152 9.05 -17.97 -10.98
C GLY A 152 9.26 -16.48 -10.74
N PHE A 153 10.05 -16.10 -9.73
CA PHE A 153 10.37 -14.69 -9.50
C PHE A 153 11.07 -14.07 -10.71
N ILE A 154 10.63 -12.88 -11.09
CA ILE A 154 11.23 -12.09 -12.17
C ILE A 154 12.66 -11.70 -11.76
N ALA A 155 13.58 -11.73 -12.73
CA ALA A 155 14.98 -11.40 -12.47
C ALA A 155 15.11 -10.03 -11.79
N GLY A 156 15.83 -9.98 -10.66
CA GLY A 156 16.02 -8.78 -9.86
C GLY A 156 14.90 -8.46 -8.86
N SER A 157 13.75 -9.12 -8.90
CA SER A 157 12.64 -8.80 -8.00
C SER A 157 12.95 -9.08 -6.52
N LEU A 158 13.85 -10.01 -6.22
CA LEU A 158 14.26 -10.30 -4.84
C LEU A 158 15.30 -9.32 -4.28
N GLU A 159 15.97 -8.53 -5.14
CA GLU A 159 17.13 -7.72 -4.71
C GLU A 159 16.78 -6.67 -3.64
N GLY A 160 15.61 -6.04 -3.74
CA GLY A 160 15.15 -5.08 -2.73
C GLY A 160 14.88 -5.69 -1.33
N PHE A 161 14.79 -7.02 -1.23
CA PHE A 161 14.54 -7.74 0.02
C PHE A 161 15.78 -8.43 0.58
N LYS A 162 16.95 -8.11 0.02
CA LYS A 162 18.25 -8.63 0.45
C LYS A 162 19.06 -7.57 1.19
N LYS A 163 19.88 -8.03 2.14
CA LYS A 163 20.96 -7.28 2.78
C LYS A 163 22.17 -8.20 2.91
N GLU A 164 23.34 -7.77 2.45
CA GLU A 164 24.55 -8.57 2.48
C GLU A 164 24.37 -10.00 1.89
N ASP A 165 23.73 -10.08 0.72
CA ASP A 165 23.36 -11.32 -0.01
C ASP A 165 22.38 -12.26 0.71
N LYS A 166 21.84 -11.87 1.87
CA LYS A 166 20.83 -12.59 2.63
C LYS A 166 19.43 -12.10 2.32
N LEU A 167 18.50 -13.03 2.13
CA LEU A 167 17.10 -12.74 1.84
C LEU A 167 16.28 -12.67 3.13
N TYR A 168 15.45 -11.64 3.29
CA TYR A 168 14.64 -11.41 4.49
C TYR A 168 13.14 -11.28 4.24
N GLY A 169 12.74 -11.33 2.98
CA GLY A 169 11.33 -11.27 2.60
C GLY A 169 11.15 -11.55 1.11
N LEU A 170 9.90 -11.61 0.69
CA LEU A 170 9.53 -11.91 -0.69
C LEU A 170 8.60 -10.83 -1.24
N PRO A 171 8.88 -10.27 -2.43
CA PRO A 171 8.05 -9.25 -3.05
C PRO A 171 6.70 -9.83 -3.52
N ARG A 172 5.62 -9.11 -3.27
CA ARG A 172 4.27 -9.49 -3.69
C ARG A 172 3.99 -9.06 -5.13
N ASN A 173 4.36 -7.83 -5.47
CA ASN A 173 4.00 -7.19 -6.72
C ASN A 173 5.11 -6.29 -7.26
N THR A 174 5.01 -5.99 -8.55
CA THR A 174 5.73 -4.91 -9.22
C THR A 174 4.75 -3.76 -9.41
N ASP A 175 5.12 -2.57 -8.97
CA ASP A 175 4.28 -1.39 -9.03
C ASP A 175 4.72 -0.44 -10.13
N ILE A 176 3.73 0.16 -10.82
CA ILE A 176 3.90 1.18 -11.85
C ILE A 176 3.02 2.35 -11.48
N MET A 177 3.53 3.59 -11.54
CA MET A 177 2.68 4.77 -11.43
C MET A 177 1.84 4.96 -12.68
N LEU A 178 0.56 5.26 -12.47
CA LEU A 178 -0.45 5.35 -13.52
C LEU A 178 -1.36 6.56 -13.30
N PHE A 179 -1.87 7.09 -14.41
CA PHE A 179 -3.07 7.89 -14.42
C PHE A 179 -4.23 7.00 -14.85
N TYR A 180 -5.07 6.62 -13.89
CA TYR A 180 -6.36 6.02 -14.20
C TYR A 180 -7.30 7.10 -14.73
N TYR A 181 -8.12 6.76 -15.74
CA TYR A 181 -9.10 7.69 -16.28
C TYR A 181 -10.39 6.97 -16.65
N ASN A 182 -11.48 7.72 -16.70
CA ASN A 182 -12.76 7.19 -17.17
C ASN A 182 -12.89 7.41 -18.68
N GLN A 183 -12.68 6.35 -19.47
CA GLN A 183 -12.73 6.40 -20.95
C GLN A 183 -14.05 6.95 -21.48
N LYS A 184 -15.18 6.59 -20.85
CA LYS A 184 -16.50 7.09 -21.28
C LYS A 184 -16.61 8.59 -21.02
N MET A 185 -16.16 9.08 -19.89
CA MET A 185 -16.16 10.51 -19.57
C MET A 185 -15.30 11.29 -20.57
N PHE A 186 -14.12 10.76 -20.93
CA PHE A 186 -13.26 11.35 -21.95
C PHE A 186 -13.97 11.42 -23.32
N ALA A 187 -14.56 10.30 -23.77
CA ALA A 187 -15.27 10.24 -25.04
C ALA A 187 -16.48 11.19 -25.10
N ASP A 188 -17.27 11.25 -24.03
CA ASP A 188 -18.45 12.09 -23.95
C ASP A 188 -18.13 13.60 -24.02
N ASN A 189 -16.93 14.00 -23.56
CA ASN A 189 -16.46 15.39 -23.56
C ASN A 189 -15.47 15.72 -24.68
N GLY A 190 -15.06 14.75 -25.50
CA GLY A 190 -14.07 14.92 -26.56
C GLY A 190 -12.66 15.18 -26.04
N TRP A 191 -12.32 14.66 -24.84
CA TRP A 191 -10.98 14.73 -24.28
C TRP A 191 -10.11 13.60 -24.83
N GLU A 192 -8.84 13.90 -25.08
CA GLU A 192 -7.85 12.96 -25.61
C GLU A 192 -6.79 12.66 -24.53
N ILE A 193 -6.13 11.50 -24.66
CA ILE A 193 -5.02 11.13 -23.76
C ILE A 193 -3.82 12.00 -24.12
N PRO A 194 -3.21 12.72 -23.14
CA PRO A 194 -2.08 13.59 -23.41
C PRO A 194 -0.80 12.80 -23.71
N GLU A 195 -0.02 13.23 -24.67
CA GLU A 195 1.29 12.69 -25.00
C GLU A 195 2.42 13.49 -24.31
N THR A 196 2.17 14.79 -24.05
CA THR A 196 3.10 15.69 -23.38
C THR A 196 2.53 16.23 -22.07
N TYR A 197 3.40 16.70 -21.20
CA TYR A 197 2.99 17.29 -19.93
C TYR A 197 2.19 18.59 -20.14
N ASP A 198 2.54 19.39 -21.13
CA ASP A 198 1.79 20.60 -21.49
C ASP A 198 0.38 20.25 -21.95
N GLU A 199 0.20 19.18 -22.73
CA GLU A 199 -1.13 18.68 -23.09
C GLU A 199 -1.92 18.18 -21.88
N LEU A 200 -1.25 17.58 -20.88
CA LEU A 200 -1.90 17.21 -19.61
C LEU A 200 -2.41 18.44 -18.86
N MET A 201 -1.61 19.52 -18.80
CA MET A 201 -2.00 20.79 -18.18
C MET A 201 -3.20 21.40 -18.90
N ASP A 202 -3.19 21.43 -20.23
CA ASP A 202 -4.29 21.93 -21.05
C ASP A 202 -5.57 21.09 -20.87
N LEU A 203 -5.42 19.77 -20.82
CA LEU A 203 -6.52 18.84 -20.53
C LEU A 203 -7.13 19.11 -19.16
N CYS A 204 -6.30 19.24 -18.12
CA CYS A 204 -6.77 19.57 -16.76
C CYS A 204 -7.55 20.89 -16.73
N THR A 205 -7.09 21.91 -17.48
CA THR A 205 -7.80 23.18 -17.61
C THR A 205 -9.18 22.99 -18.26
N GLN A 206 -9.29 22.18 -19.31
CA GLN A 206 -10.56 21.87 -19.98
C GLN A 206 -11.52 21.10 -19.04
N ILE A 207 -11.00 20.09 -18.32
CA ILE A 207 -11.79 19.31 -17.37
C ILE A 207 -12.29 20.21 -16.23
N ARG A 208 -11.45 21.07 -15.70
CA ARG A 208 -11.81 22.02 -14.65
C ARG A 208 -12.92 22.99 -15.12
N ALA A 209 -12.84 23.46 -16.35
CA ALA A 209 -13.85 24.32 -16.95
C ALA A 209 -15.22 23.63 -17.09
N SER A 210 -15.28 22.31 -17.18
CA SER A 210 -16.51 21.52 -17.20
C SER A 210 -17.11 21.30 -15.80
N GLY A 211 -16.42 21.75 -14.73
CA GLY A 211 -16.86 21.59 -13.35
C GLY A 211 -16.49 20.25 -12.69
N ILE A 212 -15.65 19.46 -13.35
CA ILE A 212 -15.14 18.17 -12.86
C ILE A 212 -13.74 18.36 -12.29
N THR A 213 -13.37 17.58 -11.28
CA THR A 213 -11.99 17.52 -10.79
C THR A 213 -11.11 16.85 -11.85
N PRO A 214 -10.01 17.48 -12.29
CA PRO A 214 -9.14 16.85 -13.28
C PRO A 214 -8.49 15.57 -12.77
N ILE A 215 -7.71 15.66 -11.68
CA ILE A 215 -6.99 14.53 -11.09
C ILE A 215 -7.34 14.44 -9.60
N ALA A 216 -7.80 13.29 -9.15
CA ALA A 216 -7.86 12.95 -7.75
C ALA A 216 -6.44 12.62 -7.27
N MET A 217 -5.93 13.38 -6.29
CA MET A 217 -4.58 13.27 -5.75
C MET A 217 -4.64 13.16 -4.22
N ASP A 218 -4.03 12.13 -3.69
CA ASP A 218 -3.78 11.98 -2.26
C ASP A 218 -2.51 12.75 -1.89
N GLY A 219 -2.70 13.90 -1.26
CA GLY A 219 -1.62 14.71 -0.71
C GLY A 219 -1.57 14.65 0.82
N GLY A 220 -2.61 14.10 1.47
CA GLY A 220 -2.69 14.01 2.93
C GLY A 220 -1.70 13.01 3.52
N ASP A 221 -1.53 11.87 2.87
CA ASP A 221 -0.60 10.82 3.31
C ASP A 221 0.85 11.13 2.89
N GLY A 222 1.08 12.07 1.98
CA GLY A 222 2.38 12.57 1.54
C GLY A 222 3.11 11.63 0.56
N TRP A 223 3.12 10.31 0.78
CA TRP A 223 3.82 9.37 -0.08
C TRP A 223 3.27 9.31 -1.52
N PRO A 224 1.96 9.41 -1.80
CA PRO A 224 1.48 9.38 -3.20
C PRO A 224 1.95 10.60 -3.99
N MET A 225 2.02 11.75 -3.31
CA MET A 225 2.55 12.96 -3.92
C MET A 225 4.06 12.88 -4.17
N ALA A 226 4.82 12.19 -3.32
CA ALA A 226 6.23 11.88 -3.56
C ALA A 226 6.41 10.88 -4.72
N CYS A 227 5.49 9.94 -4.91
CA CYS A 227 5.45 9.08 -6.11
C CYS A 227 5.13 9.88 -7.37
N PHE A 228 4.22 10.86 -7.30
CA PHE A 228 3.96 11.78 -8.42
C PHE A 228 5.20 12.64 -8.75
N LEU A 229 5.92 13.15 -7.74
CA LEU A 229 7.21 13.83 -7.95
C LEU A 229 8.24 12.89 -8.61
N THR A 230 8.28 11.62 -8.20
CA THR A 230 9.12 10.59 -8.83
C THR A 230 8.80 10.46 -10.32
N ASP A 231 7.51 10.38 -10.65
CA ASP A 231 7.02 10.22 -12.01
C ASP A 231 7.44 11.41 -12.90
N ILE A 232 7.32 12.64 -12.40
CA ILE A 232 7.83 13.85 -13.06
C ILE A 232 9.36 13.77 -13.21
N LEU A 233 10.09 13.46 -12.13
CA LEU A 233 11.55 13.42 -12.15
C LEU A 233 12.09 12.37 -13.11
N VAL A 234 11.41 11.24 -13.26
CA VAL A 234 11.75 10.22 -14.25
C VAL A 234 11.63 10.77 -15.69
N LYS A 235 10.63 11.61 -15.96
CA LYS A 235 10.50 12.25 -17.27
C LYS A 235 11.55 13.35 -17.49
N VAL A 236 11.91 14.09 -16.46
CA VAL A 236 12.97 15.11 -16.54
C VAL A 236 14.36 14.46 -16.66
N ALA A 237 14.68 13.48 -15.82
CA ALA A 237 16.01 12.88 -15.69
C ALA A 237 16.28 11.70 -16.65
N GLY A 238 15.24 11.02 -17.11
CA GLY A 238 15.37 9.80 -17.90
C GLY A 238 16.06 8.67 -17.14
N GLU A 239 16.92 7.94 -17.82
CA GLU A 239 17.69 6.81 -17.25
C GLU A 239 18.66 7.23 -16.13
N ASP A 240 19.00 8.52 -16.02
CA ASP A 240 19.88 9.05 -14.97
C ASP A 240 19.16 9.23 -13.62
N TYR A 241 17.84 9.02 -13.55
CA TYR A 241 17.05 9.21 -12.32
C TYR A 241 17.68 8.58 -11.08
N ALA A 242 17.96 7.27 -11.14
CA ALA A 242 18.47 6.52 -9.99
C ALA A 242 19.85 7.04 -9.52
N ASP A 243 20.75 7.40 -10.45
CA ASP A 243 22.08 7.96 -10.15
C ASP A 243 21.97 9.37 -9.52
N ILE A 244 21.10 10.23 -10.07
CA ILE A 244 20.86 11.58 -9.54
C ILE A 244 20.33 11.53 -8.11
N VAL A 245 19.29 10.71 -7.87
CA VAL A 245 18.67 10.60 -6.54
C VAL A 245 19.63 9.97 -5.53
N SER A 246 20.34 8.89 -5.91
CA SER A 246 21.34 8.25 -5.04
C SER A 246 22.45 9.22 -4.63
N LYS A 247 22.96 10.04 -5.54
CA LYS A 247 23.97 11.07 -5.23
C LYS A 247 23.41 12.15 -4.31
N ALA A 248 22.17 12.59 -4.54
CA ALA A 248 21.52 13.58 -3.70
C ALA A 248 21.34 13.08 -2.26
N VAL A 249 20.85 11.86 -2.10
CA VAL A 249 20.70 11.20 -0.77
C VAL A 249 22.05 11.04 -0.08
N ALA A 250 23.08 10.52 -0.79
CA ALA A 250 24.40 10.30 -0.21
C ALA A 250 25.11 11.58 0.23
N SER A 251 24.89 12.69 -0.45
CA SER A 251 25.47 13.99 -0.11
C SER A 251 24.61 14.86 0.80
N GLY A 252 23.30 14.62 0.85
CA GLY A 252 22.31 15.53 1.42
C GLY A 252 22.14 16.81 0.59
N ASP A 253 22.49 16.78 -0.70
CA ASP A 253 22.38 17.93 -1.63
C ASP A 253 21.41 17.61 -2.76
N PHE A 254 20.19 18.14 -2.67
CA PHE A 254 19.11 17.98 -3.64
C PHE A 254 19.03 19.14 -4.65
N THR A 255 20.11 19.91 -4.81
CA THR A 255 20.12 21.08 -5.70
C THR A 255 20.39 20.76 -7.18
N ALA A 256 20.45 19.47 -7.56
CA ALA A 256 20.56 19.06 -8.95
C ALA A 256 19.48 19.72 -9.83
N PRO A 257 19.81 20.19 -11.04
CA PRO A 257 18.85 20.90 -11.91
C PRO A 257 17.58 20.10 -12.16
N GLU A 258 17.70 18.80 -12.36
CA GLU A 258 16.59 17.88 -12.63
C GLU A 258 15.63 17.78 -11.45
N ILE A 259 16.16 17.71 -10.22
CA ILE A 259 15.32 17.65 -8.99
C ILE A 259 14.59 18.98 -8.80
N LYS A 260 15.27 20.12 -9.02
CA LYS A 260 14.65 21.44 -8.94
C LYS A 260 13.53 21.60 -9.96
N GLU A 261 13.80 21.22 -11.21
CA GLU A 261 12.84 21.30 -12.30
C GLU A 261 11.60 20.44 -12.02
N ALA A 262 11.79 19.18 -11.63
CA ALA A 262 10.68 18.29 -11.28
C ALA A 262 9.86 18.82 -10.08
N THR A 263 10.53 19.37 -9.07
CA THR A 263 9.85 19.98 -7.92
C THR A 263 9.07 21.23 -8.33
N GLN A 264 9.61 22.05 -9.24
CA GLN A 264 8.90 23.23 -9.76
C GLN A 264 7.67 22.81 -10.57
N ILE A 265 7.77 21.78 -11.41
CA ILE A 265 6.63 21.22 -12.16
C ILE A 265 5.53 20.75 -11.19
N LEU A 266 5.87 20.11 -10.08
CA LEU A 266 4.90 19.75 -9.05
C LEU A 266 4.15 20.98 -8.48
N VAL A 267 4.90 22.05 -8.15
CA VAL A 267 4.33 23.32 -7.68
C VAL A 267 3.40 23.94 -8.72
N ASP A 268 3.84 23.98 -9.97
CA ASP A 268 3.07 24.56 -11.08
C ASP A 268 1.80 23.75 -11.36
N SER A 269 1.85 22.41 -11.20
CA SER A 269 0.68 21.52 -11.30
C SER A 269 -0.41 21.87 -10.31
N ALA A 270 -0.03 22.03 -9.04
CA ALA A 270 -0.96 22.41 -7.99
C ALA A 270 -1.49 23.83 -8.17
N ALA A 271 -0.64 24.77 -8.56
CA ALA A 271 -1.02 26.16 -8.85
C ALA A 271 -1.97 26.30 -10.04
N ALA A 272 -1.95 25.34 -10.97
CA ALA A 272 -2.85 25.25 -12.12
C ALA A 272 -4.18 24.53 -11.81
N ASP A 273 -4.50 24.28 -10.54
CA ASP A 273 -5.71 23.59 -10.11
C ASP A 273 -5.88 22.18 -10.75
N MET A 274 -4.79 21.44 -10.98
CA MET A 274 -4.87 20.08 -11.52
C MET A 274 -5.56 19.11 -10.56
N PHE A 275 -5.43 19.35 -9.25
CA PHE A 275 -5.94 18.48 -8.19
C PHE A 275 -7.27 19.00 -7.61
N GLN A 276 -7.99 18.16 -6.86
CA GLN A 276 -9.18 18.59 -6.12
C GLN A 276 -8.84 19.64 -5.05
N VAL A 277 -9.81 20.43 -4.66
CA VAL A 277 -9.66 21.41 -3.56
C VAL A 277 -9.36 20.67 -2.26
N GLY A 278 -8.31 21.08 -1.55
CA GLY A 278 -7.88 20.47 -0.30
C GLY A 278 -7.17 19.11 -0.47
N TYR A 279 -6.61 18.85 -1.64
CA TYR A 279 -5.86 17.62 -1.94
C TYR A 279 -4.77 17.35 -0.91
N ASP A 280 -4.14 18.39 -0.39
CA ASP A 280 -3.04 18.34 0.58
C ASP A 280 -3.43 17.87 1.99
N SER A 281 -4.71 17.58 2.20
CA SER A 281 -5.26 17.06 3.45
C SER A 281 -6.20 15.86 3.26
N GLN A 282 -6.34 15.37 2.04
CA GLN A 282 -7.19 14.21 1.73
C GLN A 282 -6.35 12.94 1.65
N ASP A 283 -6.87 11.89 2.27
CA ASP A 283 -6.26 10.57 2.36
C ASP A 283 -6.55 9.69 1.13
N TYR A 284 -5.89 8.55 1.09
CA TYR A 284 -6.00 7.54 0.04
C TYR A 284 -7.45 7.12 -0.25
N GLY A 285 -8.21 6.76 0.79
CA GLY A 285 -9.59 6.27 0.63
C GLY A 285 -10.53 7.35 0.09
N THR A 286 -10.41 8.58 0.59
CA THR A 286 -11.17 9.74 0.12
C THR A 286 -10.88 10.01 -1.35
N THR A 287 -9.62 9.98 -1.74
CA THR A 287 -9.16 10.28 -3.09
C THR A 287 -9.59 9.22 -4.09
N MET A 288 -9.47 7.94 -3.76
CA MET A 288 -10.01 6.84 -4.57
C MET A 288 -11.53 6.99 -4.77
N ASN A 289 -12.27 7.35 -3.72
CA ASN A 289 -13.71 7.55 -3.80
C ASN A 289 -14.11 8.70 -4.73
N LEU A 290 -13.33 9.78 -4.85
CA LEU A 290 -13.61 10.84 -5.81
C LEU A 290 -13.62 10.30 -7.26
N PHE A 291 -12.66 9.47 -7.61
CA PHE A 291 -12.58 8.87 -8.94
C PHE A 291 -13.67 7.80 -9.15
N THR A 292 -13.82 6.87 -8.24
CA THR A 292 -14.78 5.74 -8.38
C THR A 292 -16.24 6.16 -8.28
N ASN A 293 -16.53 7.38 -7.79
CA ASN A 293 -17.84 8.01 -7.84
C ASN A 293 -18.03 8.97 -9.05
N GLY A 294 -17.04 9.07 -9.95
CA GLY A 294 -17.10 9.93 -11.15
C GLY A 294 -17.01 11.43 -10.86
N GLN A 295 -16.48 11.83 -9.70
CA GLN A 295 -16.28 13.22 -9.31
C GLN A 295 -14.93 13.76 -9.82
N ALA A 296 -14.00 12.87 -10.16
CA ALA A 296 -12.74 13.18 -10.82
C ALA A 296 -12.66 12.42 -12.16
N ALA A 297 -12.07 13.05 -13.17
CA ALA A 297 -11.87 12.47 -14.49
C ALA A 297 -10.71 11.49 -14.53
N MET A 298 -9.67 11.78 -13.73
CA MET A 298 -8.45 10.99 -13.57
C MET A 298 -8.13 10.75 -12.10
N TYR A 299 -7.30 9.73 -11.84
CA TYR A 299 -6.76 9.38 -10.53
C TYR A 299 -5.29 8.97 -10.70
N CYS A 300 -4.38 9.66 -10.03
CA CYS A 300 -2.96 9.33 -10.08
C CYS A 300 -2.60 8.42 -8.91
N MET A 301 -2.29 7.16 -9.22
CA MET A 301 -1.94 6.14 -8.21
C MET A 301 -1.27 4.93 -8.89
N GLY A 302 -0.68 4.06 -8.08
CA GLY A 302 0.02 2.89 -8.60
C GLY A 302 -0.87 1.75 -9.07
N SER A 303 -0.26 0.79 -9.75
CA SER A 303 -0.94 -0.37 -10.35
C SER A 303 -1.59 -1.31 -9.35
N TRP A 304 -1.34 -1.15 -8.05
CA TRP A 304 -2.04 -1.89 -6.98
C TRP A 304 -3.55 -1.63 -6.95
N ASP A 305 -4.04 -0.55 -7.58
CA ASP A 305 -5.45 -0.20 -7.69
C ASP A 305 -6.13 -0.73 -8.96
N CYS A 306 -5.43 -1.51 -9.79
CA CYS A 306 -6.00 -2.09 -11.03
C CYS A 306 -7.26 -2.93 -10.79
N SER A 307 -7.41 -3.51 -9.58
CA SER A 307 -8.58 -4.29 -9.19
C SER A 307 -9.89 -3.49 -9.18
N MET A 308 -9.82 -2.15 -9.21
CA MET A 308 -11.01 -1.30 -9.38
C MET A 308 -11.85 -1.69 -10.59
N ALA A 309 -11.21 -2.15 -11.68
CA ALA A 309 -11.91 -2.59 -12.89
C ALA A 309 -12.71 -3.91 -12.71
N LEU A 310 -12.55 -4.61 -11.59
CA LEU A 310 -13.29 -5.82 -11.22
C LEU A 310 -14.10 -5.65 -9.93
N ASN A 311 -14.05 -4.49 -9.28
CA ASN A 311 -14.75 -4.23 -8.04
C ASN A 311 -16.25 -4.02 -8.29
N GLU A 312 -17.09 -4.95 -7.80
CA GLU A 312 -18.53 -4.91 -7.98
C GLU A 312 -19.24 -3.81 -7.18
N ASP A 313 -18.56 -3.21 -6.19
CA ASP A 313 -19.08 -2.07 -5.43
C ASP A 313 -19.01 -0.76 -6.24
N ILE A 314 -18.21 -0.72 -7.32
CA ILE A 314 -18.14 0.41 -8.25
C ILE A 314 -19.21 0.23 -9.33
N VAL A 315 -20.01 1.29 -9.57
CA VAL A 315 -21.06 1.24 -10.59
C VAL A 315 -20.48 0.89 -11.98
N PRO A 316 -21.18 0.04 -12.77
CA PRO A 316 -20.66 -0.44 -14.06
C PRO A 316 -20.24 0.66 -15.03
N GLU A 317 -20.96 1.81 -15.03
CA GLU A 317 -20.67 2.95 -15.88
C GLU A 317 -19.27 3.55 -15.66
N ILE A 318 -18.71 3.37 -14.45
CA ILE A 318 -17.35 3.79 -14.12
C ILE A 318 -16.41 2.60 -14.21
N ARG A 319 -16.69 1.52 -13.49
CA ARG A 319 -15.85 0.33 -13.41
C ARG A 319 -15.40 -0.21 -14.78
N ASP A 320 -16.35 -0.40 -15.68
CA ASP A 320 -16.10 -1.01 -16.99
C ASP A 320 -15.37 -0.06 -17.96
N ASN A 321 -15.27 1.22 -17.60
CA ASN A 321 -14.63 2.28 -18.36
C ASN A 321 -13.32 2.78 -17.75
N ILE A 322 -12.79 2.14 -16.70
CA ILE A 322 -11.47 2.46 -16.14
C ILE A 322 -10.40 2.03 -17.13
N ARG A 323 -9.50 2.96 -17.47
CA ARG A 323 -8.31 2.78 -18.32
C ARG A 323 -7.13 3.47 -17.65
N ALA A 324 -5.93 3.26 -18.19
CA ALA A 324 -4.74 3.89 -17.64
C ALA A 324 -3.77 4.35 -18.73
N PHE A 325 -2.95 5.35 -18.38
CA PHE A 325 -1.77 5.77 -19.11
C PHE A 325 -0.67 6.16 -18.11
N THR A 326 0.56 6.29 -18.57
CA THR A 326 1.70 6.73 -17.74
C THR A 326 1.91 8.23 -17.85
N MET A 327 2.74 8.81 -16.96
CA MET A 327 3.13 10.21 -17.03
C MET A 327 3.56 10.58 -18.47
N PRO A 328 2.97 11.63 -19.06
CA PRO A 328 3.37 12.13 -20.36
C PRO A 328 4.80 12.66 -20.37
N VAL A 329 5.37 12.81 -21.57
CA VAL A 329 6.74 13.32 -21.74
C VAL A 329 6.80 14.79 -21.31
N VAL A 330 7.78 15.14 -20.48
CA VAL A 330 8.09 16.54 -20.13
C VAL A 330 8.94 17.15 -21.24
N GLU A 331 8.53 18.31 -21.78
CA GLU A 331 9.28 19.00 -22.83
C GLU A 331 10.68 19.40 -22.33
N GLY A 332 11.70 19.07 -23.09
CA GLY A 332 13.11 19.28 -22.70
C GLY A 332 13.67 18.23 -21.75
N GLY A 333 12.82 17.36 -21.18
CA GLY A 333 13.26 16.22 -20.36
C GLY A 333 13.91 15.12 -21.19
N ARG A 334 14.60 14.20 -20.51
CA ARG A 334 15.32 13.08 -21.13
C ARG A 334 14.54 11.76 -21.12
N GLY A 335 13.45 11.67 -20.34
CA GLY A 335 12.61 10.48 -20.25
C GLY A 335 11.58 10.43 -21.39
N GLY A 336 11.71 9.45 -22.28
CA GLY A 336 10.73 9.16 -23.34
C GLY A 336 9.42 8.61 -22.78
N ALA A 337 8.45 8.34 -23.67
CA ALA A 337 7.14 7.82 -23.28
C ALA A 337 7.23 6.50 -22.47
N ASN A 338 8.18 5.62 -22.86
CA ASN A 338 8.38 4.29 -22.26
C ASN A 338 9.44 4.26 -21.14
N VAL A 339 9.91 5.40 -20.66
CA VAL A 339 10.71 5.53 -19.43
C VAL A 339 9.72 5.81 -18.31
N ILE A 340 9.49 4.84 -17.40
CA ILE A 340 8.37 4.86 -16.47
C ILE A 340 8.82 4.77 -15.01
N ALA A 341 8.02 5.31 -14.10
CA ALA A 341 8.17 5.11 -12.68
C ALA A 341 7.59 3.74 -12.29
N ALA A 342 8.49 2.80 -11.97
CA ALA A 342 8.12 1.43 -11.56
C ALA A 342 9.17 0.85 -10.62
N TRP A 343 8.72 0.01 -9.68
CA TRP A 343 9.57 -0.63 -8.66
C TRP A 343 8.95 -1.91 -8.11
N ASN A 344 9.70 -2.68 -7.31
CA ASN A 344 9.13 -3.77 -6.54
C ASN A 344 8.32 -3.20 -5.38
N GLY A 345 7.07 -3.63 -5.25
CA GLY A 345 6.14 -3.16 -4.24
C GLY A 345 6.31 -3.82 -2.88
N GLY A 346 5.20 -3.90 -2.14
CA GLY A 346 5.17 -4.59 -0.85
C GLY A 346 5.38 -6.10 -0.97
N GLY A 347 5.64 -6.73 0.17
CA GLY A 347 5.86 -8.16 0.28
C GLY A 347 5.58 -8.67 1.68
N TYR A 348 6.08 -9.86 2.00
CA TYR A 348 5.93 -10.47 3.30
C TYR A 348 7.27 -11.00 3.83
N ALA A 349 7.40 -10.98 5.16
CA ALA A 349 8.51 -11.55 5.89
C ALA A 349 8.02 -12.34 7.10
N VAL A 350 8.92 -13.15 7.66
CA VAL A 350 8.70 -13.90 8.89
C VAL A 350 9.50 -13.28 10.02
N SER A 351 8.93 -13.21 11.21
CA SER A 351 9.61 -12.72 12.42
C SER A 351 10.75 -13.64 12.84
N ALA A 352 11.91 -13.04 13.16
CA ALA A 352 13.08 -13.77 13.66
C ALA A 352 12.82 -14.51 14.98
N ASN A 353 11.96 -13.95 15.84
CA ASN A 353 11.67 -14.44 17.17
C ASN A 353 10.29 -15.12 17.28
N SER A 354 9.67 -15.48 16.15
CA SER A 354 8.40 -16.20 16.15
C SER A 354 8.55 -17.56 16.87
N PRO A 355 7.69 -17.90 17.82
CA PRO A 355 7.69 -19.22 18.46
C PRO A 355 7.24 -20.34 17.51
N VAL A 356 6.61 -19.97 16.39
CA VAL A 356 6.12 -20.86 15.33
C VAL A 356 6.79 -20.58 13.98
N GLN A 357 8.05 -20.14 14.01
CA GLN A 357 8.78 -19.65 12.83
C GLN A 357 8.77 -20.66 11.66
N ALA A 358 8.95 -21.95 11.96
CA ALA A 358 8.99 -22.99 10.92
C ALA A 358 7.62 -23.10 10.19
N GLU A 359 6.53 -23.02 10.92
CA GLU A 359 5.17 -23.05 10.38
C GLU A 359 4.86 -21.75 9.63
N ALA A 360 5.32 -20.61 10.14
CA ALA A 360 5.20 -19.31 9.48
C ALA A 360 5.95 -19.28 8.12
N ILE A 361 7.16 -19.86 8.06
CA ILE A 361 7.92 -20.00 6.79
C ILE A 361 7.18 -20.94 5.83
N LYS A 362 6.58 -22.05 6.30
CA LYS A 362 5.78 -22.93 5.44
C LYS A 362 4.56 -22.21 4.85
N PHE A 363 3.89 -21.40 5.66
CA PHE A 363 2.77 -20.58 5.19
C PHE A 363 3.25 -19.53 4.18
N LEU A 364 4.35 -18.81 4.45
CA LEU A 364 4.95 -17.88 3.49
C LEU A 364 5.28 -18.58 2.17
N ASN A 365 5.93 -19.74 2.22
CA ASN A 365 6.25 -20.53 1.04
C ASN A 365 4.99 -20.95 0.27
N TYR A 366 3.91 -21.32 0.96
CA TYR A 366 2.64 -21.64 0.34
C TYR A 366 2.03 -20.44 -0.39
N MET A 367 2.04 -19.25 0.25
CA MET A 367 1.53 -18.02 -0.38
C MET A 367 2.22 -17.72 -1.70
N TYR A 368 3.52 -17.96 -1.78
CA TYR A 368 4.34 -17.66 -2.95
C TYR A 368 4.47 -18.81 -3.95
N GLN A 369 3.82 -19.96 -3.73
CA GLN A 369 3.71 -20.94 -4.82
C GLN A 369 3.14 -20.24 -6.07
N PRO A 370 3.67 -20.54 -7.29
CA PRO A 370 3.30 -19.80 -8.50
C PRO A 370 1.80 -19.74 -8.78
N ASP A 371 1.06 -20.78 -8.37
CA ASP A 371 -0.39 -20.87 -8.53
C ASP A 371 -1.21 -20.21 -7.41
N LYS A 372 -0.59 -19.46 -6.50
CA LYS A 372 -1.23 -18.73 -5.40
C LYS A 372 -1.23 -17.21 -5.66
N LEU A 373 -0.31 -16.45 -5.05
CA LEU A 373 -0.31 -14.98 -5.14
C LEU A 373 -0.35 -14.48 -6.59
N SER A 374 0.49 -15.04 -7.45
CA SER A 374 0.57 -14.61 -8.85
C SER A 374 -0.72 -14.91 -9.63
N LYS A 375 -1.24 -16.13 -9.52
CA LYS A 375 -2.47 -16.54 -10.20
C LYS A 375 -3.70 -15.81 -9.68
N TYR A 376 -3.93 -15.86 -8.34
CA TYR A 376 -5.11 -15.23 -7.75
C TYR A 376 -5.06 -13.72 -7.91
N GLY A 377 -3.87 -13.10 -7.77
CA GLY A 377 -3.69 -11.68 -8.05
C GLY A 377 -4.12 -11.32 -9.46
N TRP A 378 -3.68 -12.09 -10.45
CA TRP A 378 -4.07 -11.88 -11.84
C TRP A 378 -5.58 -12.09 -12.07
N GLU A 379 -6.15 -13.18 -11.57
CA GLU A 379 -7.59 -13.48 -11.67
C GLU A 379 -8.48 -12.41 -11.01
N LYS A 380 -7.97 -11.74 -9.98
CA LYS A 380 -8.67 -10.66 -9.27
C LYS A 380 -8.29 -9.25 -9.73
N GLY A 381 -7.48 -9.14 -10.77
CA GLY A 381 -7.11 -7.87 -11.36
C GLY A 381 -6.16 -7.01 -10.51
N VAL A 382 -5.40 -7.62 -9.62
CA VAL A 382 -4.52 -6.95 -8.64
C VAL A 382 -3.20 -6.48 -9.28
N GLY A 383 -3.17 -6.12 -10.52
CA GLY A 383 -1.97 -5.60 -11.16
C GLY A 383 -0.90 -6.67 -11.41
N LEU A 384 0.37 -6.28 -11.34
CA LEU A 384 1.50 -7.10 -11.76
C LEU A 384 2.15 -7.79 -10.55
N SER A 385 2.35 -9.13 -10.65
CA SER A 385 3.10 -9.90 -9.67
C SER A 385 4.60 -9.66 -9.80
N ALA A 386 5.34 -9.86 -8.73
CA ALA A 386 6.79 -10.01 -8.78
C ALA A 386 7.25 -11.36 -9.37
N GLN A 387 6.30 -12.25 -9.67
CA GLN A 387 6.50 -13.55 -10.29
C GLN A 387 5.92 -13.56 -11.72
N ASP A 388 6.42 -14.43 -12.59
CA ASP A 388 5.92 -14.60 -13.96
C ASP A 388 4.45 -15.05 -13.97
N GLN A 389 3.56 -14.21 -14.49
CA GLN A 389 2.12 -14.45 -14.60
C GLN A 389 1.69 -15.00 -15.96
N THR A 390 2.61 -15.17 -16.91
CA THR A 390 2.26 -15.51 -18.31
C THR A 390 1.49 -16.81 -18.43
N ALA A 391 1.69 -17.76 -17.50
CA ALA A 391 0.96 -19.03 -17.46
C ALA A 391 -0.53 -18.88 -17.09
N TYR A 392 -0.94 -17.73 -16.53
CA TYR A 392 -2.30 -17.48 -16.02
C TYR A 392 -3.13 -16.55 -16.91
N LEU A 393 -2.60 -16.16 -18.07
CA LEU A 393 -3.33 -15.39 -19.05
C LEU A 393 -4.47 -16.24 -19.66
N THR A 394 -5.70 -15.73 -19.55
CA THR A 394 -6.90 -16.46 -19.99
C THR A 394 -7.42 -16.00 -21.35
N GLY A 395 -6.99 -14.83 -21.80
CA GLY A 395 -7.55 -14.11 -22.95
C GLY A 395 -8.83 -13.31 -22.63
N ASN A 396 -9.29 -13.35 -21.37
CA ASN A 396 -10.49 -12.66 -20.92
C ASN A 396 -10.16 -11.49 -19.94
N GLU A 397 -8.91 -11.07 -19.94
CA GLU A 397 -8.43 -9.96 -19.13
C GLU A 397 -9.21 -8.68 -19.44
N THR A 398 -9.42 -7.85 -18.41
CA THR A 398 -9.99 -6.51 -18.61
C THR A 398 -9.09 -5.67 -19.51
N GLU A 399 -9.64 -4.66 -20.14
CA GLU A 399 -8.84 -3.74 -20.97
C GLU A 399 -7.77 -3.03 -20.14
N LEU A 400 -8.06 -2.73 -18.86
CA LEU A 400 -7.07 -2.16 -17.93
C LEU A 400 -5.90 -3.12 -17.68
N GLN A 401 -6.17 -4.39 -17.40
CA GLN A 401 -5.10 -5.40 -17.23
C GLN A 401 -4.21 -5.50 -18.47
N LYS A 402 -4.81 -5.52 -19.66
CA LYS A 402 -4.05 -5.53 -20.93
C LYS A 402 -3.20 -4.29 -21.12
N GLN A 403 -3.73 -3.10 -20.77
CA GLN A 403 -2.96 -1.86 -20.82
C GLN A 403 -1.75 -1.88 -19.89
N VAL A 404 -1.95 -2.26 -18.62
CA VAL A 404 -0.88 -2.29 -17.62
C VAL A 404 0.22 -3.30 -18.00
N MET A 405 -0.15 -4.48 -18.52
CA MET A 405 0.81 -5.42 -19.06
C MET A 405 1.62 -4.86 -20.22
N ASN A 406 0.94 -4.16 -21.15
CA ASN A 406 1.61 -3.57 -22.31
C ASN A 406 2.54 -2.43 -21.89
N ILE A 407 2.14 -1.60 -20.91
CA ILE A 407 2.99 -0.54 -20.36
C ILE A 407 4.32 -1.14 -19.84
N LEU A 408 4.26 -2.21 -19.03
CA LEU A 408 5.48 -2.85 -18.52
C LEU A 408 6.28 -3.53 -19.62
N LYS A 409 5.61 -4.20 -20.56
CA LYS A 409 6.25 -4.90 -21.68
C LYS A 409 6.99 -3.92 -22.61
N ASP A 410 6.39 -2.75 -22.86
CA ASP A 410 6.92 -1.74 -23.77
C ASP A 410 7.87 -0.77 -23.06
N ALA A 411 8.06 -0.91 -21.74
CA ALA A 411 8.99 -0.08 -20.97
C ALA A 411 10.44 -0.27 -21.48
N GLU A 412 11.09 0.83 -21.80
CA GLU A 412 12.50 0.88 -22.18
C GLU A 412 13.42 0.95 -20.96
N SER A 413 12.92 1.61 -19.91
CA SER A 413 13.61 1.75 -18.63
C SER A 413 12.61 2.00 -17.50
N ILE A 414 12.95 1.58 -16.28
CA ILE A 414 12.18 1.81 -15.07
C ILE A 414 12.99 2.58 -14.04
N SER A 415 12.32 3.40 -13.21
CA SER A 415 12.97 4.22 -12.18
C SER A 415 13.70 3.41 -11.11
N GLY A 416 13.18 2.26 -10.74
CA GLY A 416 13.49 1.66 -9.45
C GLY A 416 12.81 2.43 -8.31
N THR A 417 13.41 2.41 -7.11
CA THR A 417 12.85 2.97 -5.88
C THR A 417 12.35 4.42 -6.03
N PRO A 418 11.13 4.76 -5.56
CA PRO A 418 10.64 6.14 -5.54
C PRO A 418 11.52 7.06 -4.68
N ILE A 419 11.55 8.35 -5.01
CA ILE A 419 12.46 9.33 -4.37
C ILE A 419 12.35 9.31 -2.83
N ASN A 420 11.14 9.24 -2.27
CA ASN A 420 10.91 9.22 -0.82
C ASN A 420 11.46 7.97 -0.13
N ASP A 421 11.64 6.89 -0.86
CA ASP A 421 12.10 5.59 -0.35
C ASP A 421 13.60 5.33 -0.59
N CYS A 422 14.30 6.25 -1.26
CA CYS A 422 15.71 6.09 -1.61
C CYS A 422 16.70 6.39 -0.46
N GLY A 423 16.25 6.98 0.64
CA GLY A 423 17.07 7.42 1.76
C GLY A 423 16.72 6.75 3.09
N PRO A 424 17.33 7.20 4.21
CA PRO A 424 16.97 6.70 5.53
C PRO A 424 15.54 7.09 5.92
N SER A 425 14.96 6.43 6.95
CA SER A 425 13.58 6.70 7.39
C SER A 425 13.32 8.16 7.79
N ALA A 426 14.34 8.86 8.30
CA ALA A 426 14.25 10.29 8.60
C ALA A 426 14.05 11.13 7.31
N PHE A 427 14.73 10.78 6.22
CA PHE A 427 14.54 11.42 4.92
C PHE A 427 13.12 11.16 4.39
N LYS A 428 12.65 9.90 4.45
CA LYS A 428 11.28 9.55 4.06
C LYS A 428 10.26 10.39 4.82
N THR A 429 10.35 10.40 6.14
CA THR A 429 9.45 11.20 6.99
C THR A 429 9.50 12.68 6.62
N SER A 430 10.69 13.22 6.35
CA SER A 430 10.86 14.63 5.97
C SER A 430 10.21 14.94 4.64
N ILE A 431 10.49 14.17 3.58
CA ILE A 431 9.93 14.46 2.25
C ILE A 431 8.41 14.31 2.23
N GLU A 432 7.85 13.29 2.89
CA GLU A 432 6.40 13.05 2.96
C GLU A 432 5.66 14.12 3.77
N SER A 433 6.28 14.69 4.80
CA SER A 433 5.68 15.78 5.59
C SER A 433 5.81 17.16 4.93
N GLU A 434 6.89 17.40 4.18
CA GLU A 434 7.17 18.72 3.60
C GLU A 434 6.59 18.90 2.18
N ILE A 435 6.28 17.78 1.50
CA ILE A 435 5.81 17.82 0.11
C ILE A 435 4.47 18.54 -0.05
N GLN A 436 3.61 18.48 0.96
CA GLN A 436 2.36 19.23 1.01
C GLN A 436 2.62 20.74 0.98
N GLY A 437 3.56 21.21 1.80
CA GLY A 437 3.92 22.61 1.89
C GLY A 437 4.55 23.16 0.62
N VAL A 438 5.43 22.40 -0.05
CA VAL A 438 6.01 22.86 -1.31
C VAL A 438 4.98 22.82 -2.44
N SER A 439 4.15 21.78 -2.52
CA SER A 439 3.16 21.67 -3.58
C SER A 439 2.10 22.78 -3.54
N ASN A 440 1.63 23.17 -2.36
CA ASN A 440 0.65 24.26 -2.19
C ASN A 440 1.27 25.65 -2.13
N GLY A 441 2.60 25.76 -2.27
CA GLY A 441 3.33 27.03 -2.31
C GLY A 441 3.55 27.71 -0.94
N SER A 442 3.25 27.03 0.18
CA SER A 442 3.54 27.56 1.53
C SER A 442 5.02 27.41 1.91
N THR A 443 5.74 26.50 1.27
CA THR A 443 7.19 26.32 1.38
C THR A 443 7.84 26.55 0.01
N SER A 444 8.99 27.26 -0.04
CA SER A 444 9.71 27.43 -1.30
C SER A 444 10.39 26.13 -1.75
N VAL A 445 10.65 25.99 -3.05
CA VAL A 445 11.40 24.84 -3.59
C VAL A 445 12.75 24.72 -2.92
N GLU A 446 13.47 25.85 -2.73
CA GLU A 446 14.79 25.88 -2.11
C GLU A 446 14.73 25.42 -0.64
N ASP A 447 13.74 25.86 0.15
CA ASP A 447 13.61 25.46 1.54
C ASP A 447 13.21 23.99 1.66
N PHE A 448 12.31 23.49 0.81
CA PHE A 448 11.94 22.09 0.74
C PHE A 448 13.18 21.21 0.48
N LEU A 449 13.93 21.49 -0.58
CA LEU A 449 15.13 20.71 -0.96
C LEU A 449 16.22 20.76 0.12
N ALA A 450 16.38 21.91 0.80
CA ALA A 450 17.33 22.03 1.91
C ALA A 450 16.88 21.20 3.13
N THR A 451 15.58 21.19 3.43
CA THR A 451 15.01 20.46 4.57
C THR A 451 15.13 18.95 4.38
N ILE A 452 14.74 18.42 3.21
CA ILE A 452 14.85 16.99 2.94
C ILE A 452 16.33 16.54 2.87
N GLY A 453 17.23 17.38 2.33
CA GLY A 453 18.66 17.11 2.30
C GLY A 453 19.31 17.07 3.70
N ALA A 454 18.84 17.86 4.64
CA ALA A 454 19.30 17.81 6.03
C ALA A 454 18.91 16.50 6.73
N ALA A 455 17.81 15.89 6.34
CA ALA A 455 17.31 14.64 6.90
C ALA A 455 18.03 13.37 6.39
N CYS A 456 18.92 13.50 5.39
CA CYS A 456 19.81 12.43 4.94
C CYS A 456 21.05 12.23 5.82
N LYS A 457 21.30 13.12 6.79
CA LYS A 457 22.50 13.14 7.66
C LYS A 457 22.17 12.54 9.03
#